data_c20cd03ef9ae3adacf395a01f80ac432
#
_entry.id   c20cd03ef9ae3adacf395a01f80ac432
#
_cell.length_a   1.000
_cell.length_b   1.000
_cell.length_c   1.000
_cell.angle_alpha   90.00
_cell.angle_beta   90.00
_cell.angle_gamma   90.00
#
_symmetry.space_group_name_H-M   'P 1'
#
loop_
_entity.id
_entity.type
_entity.pdbx_description
1 polymer ?
#
loop_
_entity_poly.entity_id
_entity_poly.type
_entity_poly.pdbx_seq_one_letter_code
_entity_poly.pdbx_strand_id
1 'polypeptide(L)'
;MHQLPGGMLTNFESQLETAGLGDRFEELLYEVARVREELAYPIMITPFAQFVGTQAVMNVMTGERYSVVPNEIKKYALGYYGEPLAPLDPEVLEKILANGSSEITEEIPELKPVLPGLKEAHPDEDIDTLLLRVMFAGSQVDEMKRFVAEGRAGEGEGVKGGVLTSLVQQIYNSSDTTDFHLKTSDLEINLTKGEK
;
A
#
# COMPACT_ATOMS: atom_id res chain seq x y z
N MET A 1 5.42 -6.06 24.79
CA MET A 1 4.82 -6.87 23.69
C MET A 1 4.60 -5.91 22.51
N HIS A 2 5.19 -6.21 21.34
CA HIS A 2 5.23 -5.31 20.17
C HIS A 2 3.87 -5.07 19.50
N GLN A 3 2.91 -6.01 19.60
CA GLN A 3 1.54 -5.93 19.06
C GLN A 3 1.44 -5.70 17.53
N LEU A 4 2.48 -6.05 16.77
CA LEU A 4 2.44 -5.99 15.31
C LEU A 4 1.61 -7.14 14.74
N PRO A 5 0.82 -6.91 13.66
CA PRO A 5 0.21 -7.97 12.88
C PRO A 5 1.26 -8.90 12.26
N GLY A 6 0.97 -10.23 12.21
CA GLY A 6 1.95 -11.23 11.76
C GLY A 6 2.54 -10.98 10.37
N GLY A 7 1.74 -10.55 9.40
CA GLY A 7 2.23 -10.23 8.05
C GLY A 7 3.22 -9.05 8.00
N MET A 8 3.15 -8.13 8.96
CA MET A 8 4.11 -7.03 9.06
C MET A 8 5.44 -7.49 9.63
N LEU A 9 5.43 -8.45 10.56
CA LEU A 9 6.66 -9.02 11.13
C LEU A 9 7.56 -9.61 10.04
N THR A 10 6.99 -10.42 9.15
CA THR A 10 7.73 -11.02 8.03
C THR A 10 8.32 -9.96 7.09
N ASN A 11 7.56 -8.88 6.81
CA ASN A 11 8.07 -7.78 5.99
C ASN A 11 9.24 -7.05 6.64
N PHE A 12 9.17 -6.77 7.94
CA PHE A 12 10.25 -6.08 8.66
C PHE A 12 11.48 -6.96 8.83
N GLU A 13 11.31 -8.27 9.06
CA GLU A 13 12.38 -9.24 9.07
C GLU A 13 13.13 -9.25 7.73
N SER A 14 12.40 -9.34 6.61
CA SER A 14 12.97 -9.29 5.27
C SER A 14 13.69 -7.96 4.95
N GLN A 15 13.18 -6.83 5.46
CA GLN A 15 13.84 -5.53 5.31
C GLN A 15 15.19 -5.50 6.06
N LEU A 16 15.24 -6.00 7.30
CA LEU A 16 16.48 -6.11 8.07
C LEU A 16 17.47 -7.09 7.42
N GLU A 17 17.01 -8.24 6.94
CA GLU A 17 17.85 -9.19 6.21
C GLU A 17 18.47 -8.54 4.96
N THR A 18 17.67 -7.82 4.18
CA THR A 18 18.14 -7.11 2.98
C THR A 18 19.18 -6.03 3.32
N ALA A 19 19.05 -5.41 4.48
CA ALA A 19 20.01 -4.44 5.01
C ALA A 19 21.25 -5.08 5.67
N GLY A 20 21.32 -6.43 5.75
CA GLY A 20 22.40 -7.15 6.43
C GLY A 20 22.33 -7.08 7.96
N LEU A 21 21.14 -6.82 8.52
CA LEU A 21 20.86 -6.62 9.94
C LEU A 21 19.85 -7.66 10.48
N GLY A 22 19.73 -8.83 9.86
CA GLY A 22 18.75 -9.87 10.24
C GLY A 22 18.90 -10.35 11.68
N ASP A 23 20.11 -10.35 12.22
CA ASP A 23 20.43 -10.68 13.61
C ASP A 23 19.86 -9.66 14.64
N ARG A 24 19.45 -8.47 14.19
CA ARG A 24 18.85 -7.43 15.02
C ARG A 24 17.31 -7.48 15.09
N PHE A 25 16.69 -8.55 14.63
CA PHE A 25 15.23 -8.65 14.61
C PHE A 25 14.60 -8.61 16.02
N GLU A 26 15.21 -9.24 17.03
CA GLU A 26 14.73 -9.11 18.41
C GLU A 26 14.81 -7.68 18.93
N GLU A 27 15.88 -6.95 18.60
CA GLU A 27 16.03 -5.53 18.93
C GLU A 27 14.91 -4.71 18.32
N LEU A 28 14.54 -4.99 17.05
CA LEU A 28 13.40 -4.35 16.39
C LEU A 28 12.11 -4.53 17.17
N LEU A 29 11.82 -5.73 17.68
CA LEU A 29 10.59 -5.99 18.44
C LEU A 29 10.51 -5.16 19.74
N TYR A 30 11.64 -4.98 20.41
CA TYR A 30 11.73 -4.08 21.56
C TYR A 30 11.57 -2.61 21.15
N GLU A 31 12.20 -2.22 20.05
CA GLU A 31 12.13 -0.85 19.55
C GLU A 31 10.71 -0.48 19.11
N VAL A 32 9.96 -1.39 18.49
CA VAL A 32 8.53 -1.17 18.16
C VAL A 32 7.71 -0.88 19.43
N ALA A 33 7.93 -1.64 20.50
CA ALA A 33 7.21 -1.41 21.75
C ALA A 33 7.56 -0.04 22.36
N ARG A 34 8.82 0.35 22.28
CA ARG A 34 9.33 1.64 22.78
C ARG A 34 8.81 2.82 21.95
N VAL A 35 8.90 2.76 20.64
CA VAL A 35 8.34 3.79 19.74
C VAL A 35 6.85 3.96 19.97
N ARG A 36 6.11 2.86 20.16
CA ARG A 36 4.68 2.91 20.47
C ARG A 36 4.38 3.64 21.77
N GLU A 37 5.15 3.38 22.82
CA GLU A 37 5.02 4.06 24.12
C GLU A 37 5.28 5.56 23.99
N GLU A 38 6.39 5.94 23.37
CA GLU A 38 6.79 7.33 23.14
C GLU A 38 5.80 8.14 22.30
N LEU A 39 5.08 7.47 21.39
CA LEU A 39 3.99 8.04 20.60
C LEU A 39 2.62 8.00 21.30
N ALA A 40 2.59 7.84 22.64
CA ALA A 40 1.37 7.79 23.45
C ALA A 40 0.42 6.64 23.07
N TYR A 41 0.97 5.45 22.78
CA TYR A 41 0.25 4.20 22.55
C TYR A 41 -0.78 4.24 21.41
N PRO A 42 -0.42 4.64 20.18
CA PRO A 42 -1.35 4.54 19.06
C PRO A 42 -1.92 3.12 18.92
N ILE A 43 -3.14 3.04 18.39
CA ILE A 43 -3.77 1.76 18.09
C ILE A 43 -2.96 1.01 17.01
N MET A 44 -2.64 -0.28 17.26
CA MET A 44 -1.78 -1.06 16.37
C MET A 44 -2.56 -1.75 15.25
N ILE A 45 -3.30 -0.95 14.48
CA ILE A 45 -3.98 -1.35 13.23
C ILE A 45 -3.47 -0.46 12.10
N THR A 46 -3.75 -0.83 10.84
CA THR A 46 -3.40 -0.02 9.65
C THR A 46 -4.17 1.32 9.69
N PRO A 47 -3.50 2.45 9.43
CA PRO A 47 -2.08 2.60 9.05
C PRO A 47 -1.10 2.74 10.23
N PHE A 48 -1.56 2.89 11.47
CA PHE A 48 -0.72 3.24 12.62
C PHE A 48 0.37 2.20 12.91
N ALA A 49 0.01 0.90 12.92
CA ALA A 49 0.98 -0.17 13.13
C ALA A 49 2.11 -0.11 12.08
N GLN A 50 1.79 0.31 10.85
CA GLN A 50 2.75 0.39 9.76
C GLN A 50 3.78 1.50 10.00
N PHE A 51 3.36 2.72 10.32
CA PHE A 51 4.33 3.79 10.51
C PHE A 51 5.09 3.68 11.84
N VAL A 52 4.49 3.14 12.91
CA VAL A 52 5.20 2.81 14.15
C VAL A 52 6.30 1.78 13.88
N GLY A 53 5.97 0.71 13.13
CA GLY A 53 6.95 -0.31 12.75
C GLY A 53 8.04 0.25 11.84
N THR A 54 7.69 1.07 10.86
CA THR A 54 8.67 1.72 9.97
C THR A 54 9.62 2.63 10.74
N GLN A 55 9.14 3.42 11.71
CA GLN A 55 10.02 4.24 12.56
C GLN A 55 10.97 3.36 13.37
N ALA A 56 10.50 2.25 13.93
CA ALA A 56 11.35 1.32 14.66
C ALA A 56 12.44 0.70 13.76
N VAL A 57 12.09 0.29 12.54
CA VAL A 57 13.06 -0.19 11.55
C VAL A 57 14.10 0.87 11.26
N MET A 58 13.70 2.13 11.02
CA MET A 58 14.63 3.24 10.76
C MET A 58 15.58 3.45 11.94
N ASN A 59 15.07 3.45 13.18
CA ASN A 59 15.89 3.59 14.38
C ASN A 59 16.95 2.48 14.49
N VAL A 60 16.57 1.22 14.22
CA VAL A 60 17.48 0.09 14.26
C VAL A 60 18.51 0.16 13.13
N MET A 61 18.09 0.50 11.92
CA MET A 61 18.98 0.56 10.74
C MET A 61 20.01 1.68 10.85
N THR A 62 19.60 2.86 11.30
CA THR A 62 20.51 4.02 11.43
C THR A 62 21.39 3.96 12.69
N GLY A 63 20.96 3.20 13.69
CA GLY A 63 21.61 3.17 15.01
C GLY A 63 21.39 4.45 15.84
N GLU A 64 20.67 5.44 15.29
CA GLU A 64 20.30 6.69 15.96
C GLU A 64 18.79 6.91 15.89
N ARG A 65 18.16 6.97 17.07
CA ARG A 65 16.71 7.05 17.19
C ARG A 65 16.17 8.40 16.75
N TYR A 66 15.17 8.34 15.83
CA TYR A 66 14.52 9.50 15.22
C TYR A 66 15.49 10.42 14.44
N SER A 67 16.64 9.92 13.98
CA SER A 67 17.49 10.63 13.02
C SER A 67 16.85 10.71 11.63
N VAL A 68 16.02 9.72 11.29
CA VAL A 68 15.18 9.69 10.10
C VAL A 68 13.73 9.52 10.56
N VAL A 69 12.86 10.45 10.15
CA VAL A 69 11.45 10.48 10.56
C VAL A 69 10.55 10.42 9.34
N PRO A 70 9.76 9.34 9.16
CA PRO A 70 8.74 9.26 8.13
C PRO A 70 7.70 10.36 8.25
N ASN A 71 7.16 10.77 7.10
CA ASN A 71 6.14 11.82 7.04
C ASN A 71 4.91 11.51 7.90
N GLU A 72 4.51 10.25 7.97
CA GLU A 72 3.37 9.78 8.75
C GLU A 72 3.58 9.98 10.25
N ILE A 73 4.80 9.78 10.74
CA ILE A 73 5.15 10.03 12.15
C ILE A 73 5.06 11.52 12.47
N LYS A 74 5.57 12.39 11.60
CA LYS A 74 5.46 13.85 11.81
C LYS A 74 4.01 14.31 11.74
N LYS A 75 3.24 13.82 10.77
CA LYS A 75 1.79 14.10 10.68
C LYS A 75 1.04 13.63 11.93
N TYR A 76 1.38 12.43 12.44
CA TYR A 76 0.78 11.94 13.67
C TYR A 76 1.08 12.84 14.86
N ALA A 77 2.34 13.22 15.05
CA ALA A 77 2.77 14.09 16.13
C ALA A 77 2.10 15.47 16.08
N LEU A 78 1.80 15.99 14.90
CA LEU A 78 1.12 17.26 14.66
C LEU A 78 -0.41 17.17 14.65
N GLY A 79 -0.99 15.99 14.90
CA GLY A 79 -2.44 15.82 15.02
C GLY A 79 -3.19 15.69 13.70
N TYR A 80 -2.54 15.44 12.56
CA TYR A 80 -3.20 15.21 11.27
C TYR A 80 -4.16 14.02 11.27
N TYR A 81 -3.97 13.07 12.19
CA TYR A 81 -4.83 11.89 12.38
C TYR A 81 -5.75 12.00 13.59
N GLY A 82 -5.92 13.21 14.14
CA GLY A 82 -6.61 13.49 15.40
C GLY A 82 -5.66 13.57 16.58
N GLU A 83 -6.21 13.91 17.74
CA GLU A 83 -5.43 14.04 18.96
C GLU A 83 -4.98 12.66 19.48
N PRO A 84 -3.68 12.48 19.86
CA PRO A 84 -3.22 11.30 20.55
C PRO A 84 -3.96 11.10 21.89
N LEU A 85 -4.00 9.87 22.40
CA LEU A 85 -4.65 9.53 23.67
C LEU A 85 -4.01 10.21 24.89
N ALA A 86 -2.74 10.59 24.78
CA ALA A 86 -1.96 11.30 25.80
C ALA A 86 -0.90 12.15 25.08
N PRO A 87 -0.25 13.09 25.79
CA PRO A 87 0.91 13.79 25.23
C PRO A 87 2.02 12.82 24.83
N LEU A 88 2.66 13.09 23.69
CA LEU A 88 3.85 12.37 23.26
C LEU A 88 5.01 12.65 24.23
N ASP A 89 6.00 11.75 24.25
CA ASP A 89 7.26 12.03 24.94
C ASP A 89 7.89 13.33 24.42
N PRO A 90 8.19 14.32 25.28
CA PRO A 90 8.64 15.65 24.84
C PRO A 90 9.96 15.63 24.07
N GLU A 91 10.92 14.77 24.46
CA GLU A 91 12.22 14.67 23.78
C GLU A 91 12.07 14.04 22.40
N VAL A 92 11.15 13.07 22.29
CA VAL A 92 10.82 12.43 21.01
C VAL A 92 10.07 13.39 20.09
N LEU A 93 9.12 14.16 20.63
CA LEU A 93 8.41 15.19 19.85
C LEU A 93 9.39 16.22 19.28
N GLU A 94 10.36 16.70 20.07
CA GLU A 94 11.39 17.63 19.58
C GLU A 94 12.19 17.02 18.42
N LYS A 95 12.64 15.78 18.53
CA LYS A 95 13.35 15.07 17.44
C LYS A 95 12.49 14.91 16.20
N ILE A 96 11.21 14.54 16.35
CA ILE A 96 10.27 14.39 15.24
C ILE A 96 10.11 15.72 14.50
N LEU A 97 9.96 16.82 15.21
CA LEU A 97 9.79 18.14 14.61
C LEU A 97 11.08 18.61 13.91
N ALA A 98 12.25 18.36 14.53
CA ALA A 98 13.54 18.74 13.98
C ALA A 98 13.94 17.94 12.73
N ASN A 99 13.75 16.62 12.73
CA ASN A 99 14.24 15.72 11.71
C ASN A 99 13.17 15.31 10.65
N GLY A 100 11.90 15.59 10.92
CA GLY A 100 10.82 15.35 9.95
C GLY A 100 10.79 16.39 8.82
N SER A 101 10.14 16.06 7.70
CA SER A 101 10.04 16.94 6.53
C SER A 101 9.56 18.35 6.89
N SER A 102 10.26 19.37 6.39
CA SER A 102 9.88 20.78 6.56
C SER A 102 8.58 21.16 5.83
N GLU A 103 8.14 20.35 4.88
CA GLU A 103 6.88 20.55 4.14
C GLU A 103 5.64 20.26 5.01
N ILE A 104 5.82 19.51 6.11
CA ILE A 104 4.74 19.18 7.04
C ILE A 104 4.80 20.16 8.20
N THR A 105 3.78 21.03 8.28
CA THR A 105 3.67 22.12 9.26
C THR A 105 2.55 21.85 10.25
N GLU A 106 2.42 22.69 11.27
CA GLU A 106 1.31 22.65 12.23
C GLU A 106 -0.03 23.06 11.63
N GLU A 107 -0.01 23.72 10.47
CA GLU A 107 -1.24 24.07 9.74
C GLU A 107 -1.78 22.84 9.03
N ILE A 108 -2.76 22.17 9.65
CA ILE A 108 -3.46 21.05 9.04
C ILE A 108 -4.34 21.59 7.92
N PRO A 109 -4.13 21.16 6.66
CA PRO A 109 -4.92 21.62 5.54
C PRO A 109 -6.42 21.34 5.75
N GLU A 110 -7.26 22.35 5.51
CA GLU A 110 -8.72 22.15 5.55
C GLU A 110 -9.13 21.15 4.45
N LEU A 111 -9.89 20.13 4.84
CA LEU A 111 -10.44 19.16 3.92
C LEU A 111 -11.55 19.80 3.10
N LYS A 112 -11.26 20.07 1.83
CA LYS A 112 -12.27 20.58 0.88
C LYS A 112 -12.88 19.43 0.09
N PRO A 113 -14.19 19.52 -0.29
CA PRO A 113 -14.78 18.56 -1.19
C PRO A 113 -14.03 18.50 -2.53
N VAL A 114 -13.54 17.32 -2.91
CA VAL A 114 -12.71 17.14 -4.12
C VAL A 114 -13.56 17.06 -5.39
N LEU A 115 -14.76 16.47 -5.30
CA LEU A 115 -15.64 16.23 -6.46
C LEU A 115 -16.01 17.49 -7.26
N PRO A 116 -16.30 18.67 -6.66
CA PRO A 116 -16.59 19.85 -7.44
C PRO A 116 -15.45 20.23 -8.39
N GLY A 117 -14.21 20.26 -7.90
CA GLY A 117 -13.03 20.56 -8.72
C GLY A 117 -12.77 19.50 -9.81
N LEU A 118 -13.00 18.22 -9.51
CA LEU A 118 -12.89 17.17 -10.51
C LEU A 118 -13.95 17.28 -11.61
N LYS A 119 -15.19 17.65 -11.29
CA LYS A 119 -16.24 17.90 -12.27
C LYS A 119 -15.91 19.06 -13.21
N GLU A 120 -15.28 20.12 -12.70
CA GLU A 120 -14.82 21.23 -13.51
C GLU A 120 -13.66 20.83 -14.43
N ALA A 121 -12.72 20.02 -13.93
CA ALA A 121 -11.56 19.54 -14.70
C ALA A 121 -11.92 18.46 -15.74
N HIS A 122 -12.95 17.67 -15.47
CA HIS A 122 -13.39 16.53 -16.29
C HIS A 122 -14.91 16.55 -16.51
N PRO A 123 -15.45 17.56 -17.24
CA PRO A 123 -16.91 17.76 -17.35
C PRO A 123 -17.65 16.63 -18.06
N ASP A 124 -16.97 15.87 -18.92
CA ASP A 124 -17.54 14.78 -19.72
C ASP A 124 -17.45 13.40 -19.02
N GLU A 125 -16.88 13.34 -17.82
CA GLU A 125 -16.75 12.06 -17.09
C GLU A 125 -17.96 11.81 -16.19
N ASP A 126 -18.38 10.53 -16.16
CA ASP A 126 -19.41 10.08 -15.23
C ASP A 126 -18.93 10.09 -13.77
N ILE A 127 -19.89 9.98 -12.85
CA ILE A 127 -19.58 10.04 -11.41
C ILE A 127 -18.67 8.90 -10.94
N ASP A 128 -18.78 7.70 -11.53
CA ASP A 128 -17.99 6.56 -11.14
C ASP A 128 -16.53 6.76 -11.53
N THR A 129 -16.28 7.29 -12.73
CA THR A 129 -14.93 7.67 -13.19
C THR A 129 -14.33 8.77 -12.30
N LEU A 130 -15.13 9.78 -11.92
CA LEU A 130 -14.68 10.84 -11.02
C LEU A 130 -14.31 10.29 -9.63
N LEU A 131 -15.09 9.35 -9.10
CA LEU A 131 -14.78 8.67 -7.83
C LEU A 131 -13.49 7.84 -7.93
N LEU A 132 -13.27 7.16 -9.06
CA LEU A 132 -11.99 6.47 -9.29
C LEU A 132 -10.81 7.45 -9.28
N ARG A 133 -10.96 8.67 -9.84
CA ARG A 133 -9.91 9.70 -9.79
C ARG A 133 -9.62 10.21 -8.38
N VAL A 134 -10.58 10.16 -7.45
CA VAL A 134 -10.35 10.46 -6.02
C VAL A 134 -9.51 9.36 -5.36
N MET A 135 -9.71 8.11 -5.74
CA MET A 135 -9.13 6.93 -5.08
C MET A 135 -7.78 6.52 -5.67
N PHE A 136 -7.53 6.80 -6.94
CA PHE A 136 -6.36 6.34 -7.69
C PHE A 136 -5.65 7.52 -8.37
N ALA A 137 -4.37 7.35 -8.69
CA ALA A 137 -3.64 8.34 -9.47
C ALA A 137 -4.32 8.55 -10.84
N GLY A 138 -4.43 9.81 -11.30
CA GLY A 138 -5.10 10.15 -12.55
C GLY A 138 -4.59 9.37 -13.76
N SER A 139 -3.28 9.13 -13.84
CA SER A 139 -2.65 8.30 -14.88
C SER A 139 -3.17 6.86 -14.91
N GLN A 140 -3.47 6.26 -13.77
CA GLN A 140 -4.03 4.90 -13.69
C GLN A 140 -5.47 4.87 -14.22
N VAL A 141 -6.27 5.89 -13.93
CA VAL A 141 -7.64 6.00 -14.45
C VAL A 141 -7.62 6.22 -15.97
N ASP A 142 -6.72 7.05 -16.48
CA ASP A 142 -6.56 7.29 -17.91
C ASP A 142 -6.10 6.03 -18.65
N GLU A 143 -5.21 5.26 -18.06
CA GLU A 143 -4.78 3.98 -18.60
C GLU A 143 -5.91 2.94 -18.62
N MET A 144 -6.67 2.83 -17.54
CA MET A 144 -7.88 1.99 -17.49
C MET A 144 -8.87 2.36 -18.60
N LYS A 145 -9.17 3.66 -18.78
CA LYS A 145 -10.06 4.13 -19.86
C LYS A 145 -9.53 3.76 -21.25
N ARG A 146 -8.23 3.88 -21.47
CA ARG A 146 -7.60 3.47 -22.72
C ARG A 146 -7.76 1.97 -22.96
N PHE A 147 -7.48 1.12 -21.97
CA PHE A 147 -7.66 -0.34 -22.09
C PHE A 147 -9.12 -0.74 -22.38
N VAL A 148 -10.07 -0.07 -21.73
CA VAL A 148 -11.50 -0.29 -22.02
C VAL A 148 -11.85 0.11 -23.45
N ALA A 149 -11.38 1.29 -23.90
CA ALA A 149 -11.64 1.78 -25.27
C ALA A 149 -10.99 0.89 -26.34
N GLU A 150 -9.84 0.28 -26.06
CA GLU A 150 -9.14 -0.66 -26.93
C GLU A 150 -9.74 -2.07 -26.91
N GLY A 151 -10.80 -2.32 -26.13
CA GLY A 151 -11.40 -3.64 -25.95
C GLY A 151 -10.54 -4.60 -25.11
N ARG A 152 -9.52 -4.09 -24.41
CA ARG A 152 -8.58 -4.86 -23.59
C ARG A 152 -9.01 -4.94 -22.11
N ALA A 153 -10.27 -4.65 -21.82
CA ALA A 153 -10.82 -4.76 -20.48
C ALA A 153 -10.67 -6.21 -19.96
N GLY A 154 -9.85 -6.39 -18.94
CA GLY A 154 -9.49 -7.70 -18.39
C GLY A 154 -8.06 -8.18 -18.71
N GLU A 155 -7.33 -7.50 -19.58
CA GLU A 155 -5.89 -7.71 -19.81
C GLU A 155 -5.06 -6.89 -18.81
N GLY A 156 -5.19 -7.14 -17.50
CA GLY A 156 -4.39 -6.47 -16.49
C GLY A 156 -2.93 -6.95 -16.50
N GLU A 157 -1.96 -6.07 -16.38
CA GLU A 157 -0.53 -6.44 -16.24
C GLU A 157 -0.21 -7.34 -15.04
N GLY A 158 -1.15 -7.53 -14.11
CA GLY A 158 -1.01 -8.42 -12.96
C GLY A 158 -1.14 -9.91 -13.29
N VAL A 159 -1.80 -10.22 -14.39
CA VAL A 159 -1.74 -11.52 -15.04
C VAL A 159 -1.19 -11.22 -16.43
N LYS A 160 0.11 -11.39 -16.63
CA LYS A 160 0.57 -11.83 -17.94
C LYS A 160 -0.18 -13.14 -18.16
N GLY A 161 -1.43 -13.02 -18.56
CA GLY A 161 -2.18 -14.03 -19.23
C GLY A 161 -1.36 -14.28 -20.47
N GLY A 162 -0.28 -15.01 -20.23
CA GLY A 162 0.60 -15.46 -21.24
C GLY A 162 -0.24 -16.16 -22.27
N VAL A 163 0.36 -16.58 -23.32
CA VAL A 163 -0.14 -17.46 -24.40
C VAL A 163 -1.32 -18.35 -23.98
N LEU A 164 -1.41 -18.70 -22.68
CA LEU A 164 -2.47 -19.52 -22.09
C LEU A 164 -3.86 -18.85 -22.05
N THR A 165 -3.97 -17.59 -21.64
CA THR A 165 -5.29 -16.91 -21.57
C THR A 165 -5.80 -16.58 -22.96
N SER A 166 -4.93 -16.16 -23.86
CA SER A 166 -5.30 -15.96 -25.28
C SER A 166 -5.65 -17.26 -25.97
N LEU A 167 -4.95 -18.36 -25.69
CA LEU A 167 -5.28 -19.71 -26.18
C LEU A 167 -6.63 -20.19 -25.63
N VAL A 168 -6.88 -20.07 -24.34
CA VAL A 168 -8.17 -20.42 -23.73
C VAL A 168 -9.32 -19.62 -24.35
N GLN A 169 -9.11 -18.30 -24.56
CA GLN A 169 -10.11 -17.44 -25.20
C GLN A 169 -10.33 -17.81 -26.68
N GLN A 170 -9.28 -18.11 -27.43
CA GLN A 170 -9.37 -18.57 -28.81
C GLN A 170 -10.10 -19.92 -28.91
N ILE A 171 -9.81 -20.88 -28.03
CA ILE A 171 -10.45 -22.18 -27.97
C ILE A 171 -11.93 -22.04 -27.59
N TYR A 172 -12.24 -21.20 -26.58
CA TYR A 172 -13.62 -20.94 -26.15
C TYR A 172 -14.47 -20.32 -27.28
N ASN A 173 -13.87 -19.48 -28.12
CA ASN A 173 -14.52 -18.81 -29.24
C ASN A 173 -14.54 -19.65 -30.51
N SER A 174 -13.76 -20.75 -30.61
CA SER A 174 -13.82 -21.66 -31.73
C SER A 174 -15.07 -22.55 -31.64
N SER A 175 -15.86 -22.61 -32.73
CA SER A 175 -17.13 -23.34 -32.74
C SER A 175 -16.98 -24.87 -32.80
N ASP A 176 -15.79 -25.37 -33.12
CA ASP A 176 -15.58 -26.79 -33.51
C ASP A 176 -14.81 -27.62 -32.44
N THR A 177 -14.39 -27.05 -31.33
CA THR A 177 -13.62 -27.77 -30.31
C THR A 177 -14.48 -28.04 -29.09
N THR A 178 -14.75 -29.30 -28.78
CA THR A 178 -15.52 -29.74 -27.60
C THR A 178 -14.61 -30.06 -26.42
N ASP A 179 -13.42 -30.57 -26.66
CA ASP A 179 -12.46 -30.95 -25.65
C ASP A 179 -11.08 -30.39 -25.95
N PHE A 180 -10.44 -29.84 -24.94
CA PHE A 180 -9.07 -29.32 -25.03
C PHE A 180 -8.24 -29.84 -23.88
N HIS A 181 -7.09 -30.41 -24.18
CA HIS A 181 -6.12 -30.91 -23.21
C HIS A 181 -4.77 -30.26 -23.45
N LEU A 182 -4.25 -29.55 -22.46
CA LEU A 182 -2.92 -28.97 -22.45
C LEU A 182 -2.09 -29.60 -21.32
N LYS A 183 -0.92 -30.13 -21.64
CA LYS A 183 0.02 -30.67 -20.69
C LYS A 183 1.40 -30.10 -20.93
N THR A 184 1.98 -29.51 -19.87
CA THR A 184 3.39 -29.08 -19.79
C THR A 184 4.07 -29.84 -18.65
N SER A 185 5.38 -29.61 -18.40
CA SER A 185 6.10 -30.22 -17.28
C SER A 185 5.48 -29.90 -15.92
N ASP A 186 4.84 -28.73 -15.77
CA ASP A 186 4.41 -28.19 -14.48
C ASP A 186 2.90 -27.86 -14.44
N LEU A 187 2.17 -28.05 -15.54
CA LEU A 187 0.77 -27.69 -15.64
C LEU A 187 0.00 -28.64 -16.56
N GLU A 188 -1.16 -29.11 -16.09
CA GLU A 188 -2.12 -29.90 -16.88
C GLU A 188 -3.50 -29.25 -16.77
N ILE A 189 -4.08 -28.89 -17.94
CA ILE A 189 -5.39 -28.26 -18.04
C ILE A 189 -6.27 -29.09 -18.96
N ASN A 190 -7.45 -29.48 -18.47
CA ASN A 190 -8.50 -30.12 -19.20
C ASN A 190 -9.72 -29.21 -19.26
N LEU A 191 -10.15 -28.80 -20.42
CA LEU A 191 -11.35 -27.99 -20.65
C LEU A 191 -12.32 -28.75 -21.54
N THR A 192 -13.54 -28.94 -21.06
CA THR A 192 -14.64 -29.53 -21.80
C THR A 192 -15.75 -28.50 -21.94
N LYS A 193 -16.19 -28.22 -23.17
CA LYS A 193 -17.29 -27.33 -23.46
C LYS A 193 -18.58 -28.09 -23.21
N GLY A 194 -19.33 -27.68 -22.17
CA GLY A 194 -20.64 -28.26 -21.87
C GLY A 194 -21.63 -28.00 -22.99
N GLU A 195 -22.41 -29.02 -23.33
CA GLU A 195 -23.57 -28.88 -24.23
C GLU A 195 -24.54 -27.85 -23.61
N LYS A 196 -25.09 -26.96 -24.49
CA LYS A 196 -26.12 -25.99 -24.10
C LYS A 196 -27.48 -26.66 -24.08
#